data_dc5bb558599d6337ee85bbfcbb634b05
#
_entry.id   dc5bb558599d6337ee85bbfcbb634b05
#
_cell.length_a   1.000
_cell.length_b   1.000
_cell.length_c   1.000
_cell.angle_alpha   90.00
_cell.angle_beta   90.00
_cell.angle_gamma   90.00
#
_symmetry.space_group_name_H-M   'P 1'
#
loop_
_entity.id
_entity.type
_entity.pdbx_description
1 polymer ?
#
loop_
_entity_poly.entity_id
_entity_poly.type
_entity_poly.pdbx_seq_one_letter_code
_entity_poly.pdbx_strand_id
1 'polypeptide(L)'
;MGIEQRKKEWMESVDAERLWVPKEFGTEIDSSKKRKADMEQLPKLMQEPIITVGIMHAERIGFFFDSPFRCAEFPNITFDGEYEVFLSDDGRVSFFEQQFDSLHFTPIEEQDYTSEDGYFELEDVVIGINFHWERKENQRFKGGLTFMIEHGKVVAINEIPTEAYIFSVISSEMSATASLELLKAHAVISRSWLLKPIIHNEHNANAVLEHRTDDELIKWYERDSHELYNVCADDHCQRYQGITRARTENVRLAIEATRGLVLMSHGEICDARFSKSCGGVSEVFESCWADVHYPYLERVVDVKTPESVASAPDLTVEANAEAWI
;
A
#
# COMPACT_ATOMS: atom_id res chain seq x y z
N MET A 1 -13.11 8.98 18.08
CA MET A 1 -12.16 10.09 17.77
C MET A 1 -11.83 9.99 16.29
N GLY A 2 -12.12 11.01 15.47
CA GLY A 2 -11.99 10.96 14.02
C GLY A 2 -10.54 10.84 13.54
N ILE A 3 -10.31 10.33 12.32
CA ILE A 3 -8.99 10.18 11.69
C ILE A 3 -8.20 11.49 11.69
N GLU A 4 -8.88 12.63 11.46
CA GLU A 4 -8.29 13.97 11.49
C GLU A 4 -7.68 14.33 12.86
N GLN A 5 -8.33 13.93 13.94
CA GLN A 5 -7.84 14.21 15.28
C GLN A 5 -6.65 13.32 15.65
N ARG A 6 -6.64 12.06 15.22
CA ARG A 6 -5.49 11.16 15.38
C ARG A 6 -4.30 11.57 14.51
N LYS A 7 -4.55 12.01 13.26
CA LYS A 7 -3.50 12.60 12.42
C LYS A 7 -2.86 13.82 13.08
N LYS A 8 -3.68 14.67 13.72
CA LYS A 8 -3.20 15.87 14.42
C LYS A 8 -2.41 15.51 15.67
N GLU A 9 -2.91 14.61 16.51
CA GLU A 9 -2.22 14.15 17.73
C GLU A 9 -0.92 13.42 17.40
N TRP A 10 -0.90 12.64 16.31
CA TRP A 10 0.31 12.00 15.79
C TRP A 10 1.34 13.03 15.29
N MET A 11 0.92 14.07 14.58
CA MET A 11 1.81 15.15 14.14
C MET A 11 2.40 15.96 15.31
N GLU A 12 1.72 16.00 16.46
CA GLU A 12 2.16 16.71 17.67
C GLU A 12 3.04 15.86 18.60
N SER A 13 3.05 14.52 18.47
CA SER A 13 3.75 13.59 19.38
C SER A 13 5.15 13.16 18.93
N VAL A 14 5.68 13.74 17.86
CA VAL A 14 6.88 13.25 17.16
C VAL A 14 8.17 13.73 17.80
N ASP A 15 8.98 12.79 18.29
CA ASP A 15 10.33 13.03 18.79
C ASP A 15 11.35 13.18 17.65
N ALA A 16 12.19 14.22 17.69
CA ALA A 16 12.86 14.84 16.54
C ALA A 16 14.11 14.10 15.98
N GLU A 17 14.43 12.88 16.40
CA GLU A 17 15.75 12.29 16.15
C GLU A 17 15.90 11.38 14.91
N ARG A 18 14.83 11.03 14.18
CA ARG A 18 14.93 10.20 12.96
C ARG A 18 14.30 10.88 11.75
N LEU A 19 15.08 11.65 11.03
CA LEU A 19 14.68 12.27 9.76
C LEU A 19 14.51 11.21 8.65
N TRP A 20 13.27 10.91 8.29
CA TRP A 20 12.95 10.22 7.04
C TRP A 20 12.68 11.30 5.98
N VAL A 21 13.51 11.35 4.96
CA VAL A 21 13.39 12.35 3.88
C VAL A 21 13.23 11.61 2.56
N PRO A 22 12.12 11.83 1.81
CA PRO A 22 12.03 11.36 0.44
C PRO A 22 13.19 11.88 -0.39
N LYS A 23 13.80 11.02 -1.20
CA LYS A 23 14.89 11.37 -2.12
C LYS A 23 14.39 11.24 -3.55
N GLU A 24 14.81 12.15 -4.43
CA GLU A 24 14.53 12.04 -5.85
C GLU A 24 15.38 10.94 -6.49
N PHE A 25 14.74 10.18 -7.38
CA PHE A 25 15.44 9.23 -8.24
C PHE A 25 15.87 9.98 -9.52
N GLY A 26 17.13 10.43 -9.58
CA GLY A 26 17.61 11.28 -10.66
C GLY A 26 17.91 10.53 -11.95
N THR A 27 17.35 10.97 -13.06
CA THR A 27 18.01 10.85 -14.37
C THR A 27 19.16 11.85 -14.43
N GLU A 28 20.32 11.44 -14.94
CA GLU A 28 21.46 12.33 -15.21
C GLU A 28 21.07 13.41 -16.24
N ILE A 29 20.46 14.48 -15.75
CA ILE A 29 20.38 15.74 -16.49
C ILE A 29 21.29 16.72 -15.73
N ASP A 30 22.25 17.28 -16.44
CA ASP A 30 23.21 18.29 -15.94
C ASP A 30 22.48 19.35 -15.10
N SER A 31 22.60 19.26 -13.78
CA SER A 31 21.73 19.96 -12.86
C SER A 31 22.39 20.41 -11.57
N SER A 32 23.69 20.65 -11.56
CA SER A 32 24.39 21.10 -10.35
C SER A 32 23.91 22.43 -9.78
N LYS A 33 23.11 23.22 -10.53
CA LYS A 33 22.53 24.51 -10.09
C LYS A 33 21.04 24.45 -9.74
N LYS A 34 20.28 23.47 -10.27
CA LYS A 34 18.82 23.37 -10.04
C LYS A 34 18.48 22.55 -8.78
N ARG A 35 19.32 21.56 -8.44
CA ARG A 35 19.11 20.64 -7.31
C ARG A 35 18.99 21.33 -5.92
N LYS A 36 19.62 22.49 -5.74
CA LYS A 36 19.61 23.16 -4.43
C LYS A 36 18.31 23.92 -4.12
N ALA A 37 17.68 24.47 -5.15
CA ALA A 37 16.43 25.22 -5.00
C ALA A 37 15.22 24.29 -4.84
N ASP A 38 15.19 23.14 -5.57
CA ASP A 38 14.09 22.17 -5.51
C ASP A 38 14.11 21.33 -4.21
N MET A 39 15.29 21.07 -3.64
CA MET A 39 15.41 20.38 -2.34
C MET A 39 14.95 21.21 -1.14
N GLU A 40 14.93 22.54 -1.24
CA GLU A 40 14.43 23.42 -0.17
C GLU A 40 12.90 23.51 -0.10
N GLN A 41 12.19 23.04 -1.12
CA GLN A 41 10.71 23.06 -1.21
C GLN A 41 10.04 21.72 -0.94
N LEU A 42 10.81 20.62 -0.78
CA LEU A 42 10.23 19.34 -0.40
C LEU A 42 9.63 19.42 1.01
N PRO A 43 8.39 18.94 1.24
CA PRO A 43 7.88 18.83 2.59
C PRO A 43 8.87 17.97 3.37
N LYS A 44 9.50 18.55 4.40
CA LYS A 44 10.36 17.80 5.32
C LYS A 44 9.45 16.86 6.11
N LEU A 45 9.28 15.66 5.62
CA LEU A 45 8.76 14.58 6.44
C LEU A 45 9.81 14.30 7.51
N MET A 46 9.56 14.80 8.68
CA MET A 46 10.50 14.72 9.80
C MET A 46 10.61 13.30 10.35
N GLN A 47 9.67 12.41 9.97
CA GLN A 47 9.60 11.03 10.43
C GLN A 47 9.01 10.13 9.34
N GLU A 48 9.38 8.84 9.36
CA GLU A 48 8.79 7.80 8.51
C GLU A 48 7.30 7.64 8.86
N PRO A 49 6.37 7.82 7.88
CA PRO A 49 4.95 7.68 8.14
C PRO A 49 4.57 6.27 8.61
N ILE A 50 3.66 6.20 9.58
CA ILE A 50 2.95 4.97 9.91
C ILE A 50 1.75 4.83 8.97
N ILE A 51 1.63 3.66 8.36
CA ILE A 51 0.55 3.33 7.44
C ILE A 51 -0.46 2.46 8.16
N THR A 52 -1.75 2.77 7.97
CA THR A 52 -2.84 1.93 8.44
C THR A 52 -3.38 1.10 7.28
N VAL A 53 -3.43 -0.22 7.48
CA VAL A 53 -3.82 -1.18 6.45
C VAL A 53 -5.02 -1.98 6.91
N GLY A 54 -6.16 -1.85 6.24
CA GLY A 54 -7.34 -2.69 6.47
C GLY A 54 -7.09 -4.10 5.91
N ILE A 55 -7.08 -5.12 6.81
CA ILE A 55 -6.72 -6.48 6.43
C ILE A 55 -7.93 -7.32 6.07
N MET A 56 -8.94 -7.35 6.94
CA MET A 56 -10.12 -8.18 6.75
C MET A 56 -11.33 -7.63 7.48
N HIS A 57 -12.52 -8.05 7.03
CA HIS A 57 -13.81 -7.73 7.65
C HIS A 57 -14.56 -9.01 7.95
N ALA A 58 -14.98 -9.21 9.21
CA ALA A 58 -15.79 -10.36 9.62
C ALA A 58 -16.67 -10.03 10.83
N GLU A 59 -17.68 -10.87 11.11
CA GLU A 59 -18.46 -10.81 12.35
C GLU A 59 -17.65 -11.30 13.55
N ARG A 60 -16.67 -12.20 13.29
CA ARG A 60 -15.70 -12.77 14.25
C ARG A 60 -14.33 -12.77 13.63
N ILE A 61 -13.33 -12.33 14.39
CA ILE A 61 -11.91 -12.39 13.99
C ILE A 61 -11.12 -13.06 15.11
N GLY A 62 -10.53 -14.23 14.81
CA GLY A 62 -9.53 -14.89 15.65
C GLY A 62 -8.15 -14.30 15.39
N PHE A 63 -7.37 -14.11 16.44
CA PHE A 63 -6.01 -13.59 16.34
C PHE A 63 -5.10 -14.16 17.42
N PHE A 64 -3.80 -14.14 17.15
CA PHE A 64 -2.75 -14.66 18.02
C PHE A 64 -1.61 -13.65 18.15
N PHE A 65 -1.04 -13.51 19.34
CA PHE A 65 0.18 -12.74 19.59
C PHE A 65 1.34 -13.68 19.91
N ASP A 66 2.40 -13.63 19.08
CA ASP A 66 3.65 -14.39 19.28
C ASP A 66 4.55 -13.81 20.39
N SER A 67 4.35 -12.52 20.69
CA SER A 67 5.07 -11.78 21.72
C SER A 67 4.10 -10.91 22.53
N PRO A 68 4.52 -10.37 23.69
CA PRO A 68 3.65 -9.55 24.52
C PRO A 68 3.18 -8.24 23.85
N PHE A 69 1.86 -8.02 23.86
CA PHE A 69 1.20 -6.79 23.45
C PHE A 69 0.51 -6.12 24.63
N ARG A 70 0.36 -4.81 24.57
CA ARG A 70 -0.50 -4.02 25.46
C ARG A 70 -1.73 -3.57 24.68
N CYS A 71 -2.86 -3.46 25.38
CA CYS A 71 -4.08 -2.89 24.85
C CYS A 71 -4.38 -1.57 25.56
N ALA A 72 -4.69 -0.52 24.80
CA ALA A 72 -4.96 0.80 25.38
C ALA A 72 -6.19 0.78 26.30
N GLU A 73 -7.19 -0.04 25.96
CA GLU A 73 -8.44 -0.21 26.68
C GLU A 73 -8.30 -1.10 27.95
N PHE A 74 -7.18 -1.84 28.06
CA PHE A 74 -6.83 -2.73 29.17
C PHE A 74 -5.42 -2.46 29.69
N PRO A 75 -5.14 -1.30 30.30
CA PRO A 75 -3.78 -0.83 30.58
C PRO A 75 -2.97 -1.69 31.57
N ASN A 76 -3.65 -2.56 32.34
CA ASN A 76 -3.01 -3.43 33.35
C ASN A 76 -2.88 -4.88 32.88
N ILE A 77 -3.21 -5.18 31.62
CA ILE A 77 -3.15 -6.53 31.07
C ILE A 77 -2.12 -6.58 29.94
N THR A 78 -1.29 -7.60 29.97
CA THR A 78 -0.41 -7.98 28.88
C THR A 78 -1.08 -9.11 28.11
N PHE A 79 -1.08 -9.01 26.81
CA PHE A 79 -1.71 -9.96 25.90
C PHE A 79 -0.64 -10.75 25.15
N ASP A 80 -0.71 -12.08 25.23
CA ASP A 80 0.08 -13.05 24.48
C ASP A 80 -0.80 -14.28 24.21
N GLY A 81 -0.58 -15.02 23.14
CA GLY A 81 -1.40 -16.18 22.77
C GLY A 81 -2.66 -15.82 21.97
N GLU A 82 -3.70 -16.65 22.09
CA GLU A 82 -4.89 -16.65 21.23
C GLU A 82 -6.05 -15.85 21.83
N TYR A 83 -6.74 -15.08 20.98
CA TYR A 83 -7.88 -14.25 21.32
C TYR A 83 -8.88 -14.17 20.18
N GLU A 84 -10.09 -13.66 20.47
CA GLU A 84 -11.16 -13.42 19.50
C GLU A 84 -11.87 -12.11 19.79
N VAL A 85 -12.25 -11.40 18.73
CA VAL A 85 -13.20 -10.26 18.80
C VAL A 85 -14.43 -10.59 17.98
N PHE A 86 -15.56 -9.99 18.37
CA PHE A 86 -16.85 -10.22 17.75
C PHE A 86 -17.57 -8.88 17.46
N LEU A 87 -18.45 -8.92 16.47
CA LEU A 87 -19.46 -7.89 16.32
C LEU A 87 -20.55 -8.10 17.38
N SER A 88 -20.81 -7.11 18.22
CA SER A 88 -21.91 -7.14 19.19
C SER A 88 -23.24 -6.76 18.55
N ASP A 89 -24.34 -7.09 19.20
CA ASP A 89 -25.71 -6.79 18.73
C ASP A 89 -25.99 -5.28 18.56
N ASP A 90 -25.29 -4.44 19.30
CA ASP A 90 -25.38 -2.98 19.21
C ASP A 90 -24.38 -2.35 18.21
N GLY A 91 -23.69 -3.18 17.41
CA GLY A 91 -22.80 -2.71 16.35
C GLY A 91 -21.43 -2.22 16.84
N ARG A 92 -20.91 -2.75 17.96
CA ARG A 92 -19.60 -2.41 18.54
C ARG A 92 -18.67 -3.62 18.55
N VAL A 93 -17.38 -3.38 18.78
CA VAL A 93 -16.39 -4.46 18.97
C VAL A 93 -16.61 -5.06 20.35
N SER A 94 -16.91 -6.36 20.42
CA SER A 94 -17.01 -7.12 21.68
C SER A 94 -15.72 -7.88 21.96
N PHE A 95 -15.16 -7.70 23.16
CA PHE A 95 -13.96 -8.37 23.64
C PHE A 95 -14.05 -8.56 25.17
N PHE A 96 -13.83 -9.79 25.66
CA PHE A 96 -13.98 -10.13 27.09
C PHE A 96 -15.35 -9.69 27.67
N GLU A 97 -16.45 -9.94 26.95
CA GLU A 97 -17.82 -9.56 27.34
C GLU A 97 -18.03 -8.02 27.53
N GLN A 98 -17.09 -7.21 27.08
CA GLN A 98 -17.17 -5.75 27.07
C GLN A 98 -17.26 -5.24 25.62
N GLN A 99 -17.82 -4.04 25.45
CA GLN A 99 -18.05 -3.45 24.13
C GLN A 99 -17.27 -2.16 23.97
N PHE A 100 -16.64 -1.99 22.81
CA PHE A 100 -15.73 -0.89 22.50
C PHE A 100 -16.05 -0.30 21.13
N ASP A 101 -15.82 0.98 20.96
CA ASP A 101 -15.83 1.62 19.63
C ASP A 101 -14.58 1.24 18.83
N SER A 102 -13.50 1.01 19.54
CA SER A 102 -12.23 0.52 18.98
C SER A 102 -11.39 -0.18 20.04
N LEU A 103 -10.54 -1.12 19.62
CA LEU A 103 -9.52 -1.78 20.45
C LEU A 103 -8.15 -1.60 19.80
N HIS A 104 -7.14 -1.18 20.59
CA HIS A 104 -5.81 -0.87 20.08
C HIS A 104 -4.74 -1.69 20.78
N PHE A 105 -4.12 -2.59 20.05
CA PHE A 105 -3.02 -3.42 20.52
C PHE A 105 -1.70 -2.93 19.92
N THR A 106 -0.70 -2.73 20.78
CA THR A 106 0.66 -2.34 20.36
C THR A 106 1.68 -3.28 20.98
N PRO A 107 2.73 -3.67 20.26
CA PRO A 107 3.80 -4.49 20.83
C PRO A 107 4.46 -3.76 22.01
N ILE A 108 4.84 -4.51 23.05
CA ILE A 108 5.52 -3.93 24.21
C ILE A 108 6.99 -3.66 23.89
N GLU A 109 7.61 -4.57 23.13
CA GLU A 109 9.01 -4.45 22.73
C GLU A 109 9.13 -3.80 21.35
N GLU A 110 10.25 -3.13 21.12
CA GLU A 110 10.59 -2.61 19.78
C GLU A 110 10.72 -3.79 18.79
N GLN A 111 10.01 -3.71 17.68
CA GLN A 111 9.99 -4.78 16.70
C GLN A 111 11.08 -4.60 15.63
N ASP A 112 11.81 -5.67 15.38
CA ASP A 112 12.60 -5.82 14.17
C ASP A 112 11.71 -6.27 13.02
N TYR A 113 11.40 -5.35 12.10
CA TYR A 113 10.54 -5.62 10.94
C TYR A 113 11.20 -6.54 9.90
N THR A 114 12.46 -6.92 10.09
CA THR A 114 13.18 -7.89 9.24
C THR A 114 13.20 -9.30 9.84
N SER A 115 12.87 -9.44 11.13
CA SER A 115 12.76 -10.71 11.86
C SER A 115 11.44 -11.42 11.55
N GLU A 116 11.39 -12.73 11.75
CA GLU A 116 10.15 -13.54 11.68
C GLU A 116 9.43 -13.64 13.03
N ASP A 117 10.09 -13.26 14.16
CA ASP A 117 9.55 -13.34 15.51
C ASP A 117 8.84 -12.04 15.92
N GLY A 118 7.99 -12.08 16.94
CA GLY A 118 7.32 -10.91 17.50
C GLY A 118 6.23 -10.35 16.58
N TYR A 119 5.32 -11.18 16.12
CA TYR A 119 4.22 -10.85 15.21
C TYR A 119 2.86 -11.00 15.92
N PHE A 120 1.83 -10.53 15.25
CA PHE A 120 0.47 -11.04 15.46
C PHE A 120 0.01 -11.82 14.20
N GLU A 121 -0.84 -12.82 14.40
CA GLU A 121 -1.44 -13.61 13.33
C GLU A 121 -2.96 -13.35 13.31
N LEU A 122 -3.54 -13.20 12.13
CA LEU A 122 -4.98 -13.19 11.91
C LEU A 122 -5.40 -14.49 11.25
N GLU A 123 -6.48 -15.10 11.75
CA GLU A 123 -7.04 -16.32 11.21
C GLU A 123 -7.93 -16.04 10.00
N ASP A 124 -7.96 -16.97 9.07
CA ASP A 124 -8.92 -17.03 7.95
C ASP A 124 -8.95 -15.74 7.10
N VAL A 125 -7.82 -15.06 6.90
CA VAL A 125 -7.73 -13.90 6.01
C VAL A 125 -8.07 -14.34 4.59
N VAL A 126 -9.08 -13.70 3.98
CA VAL A 126 -9.49 -14.00 2.60
C VAL A 126 -8.55 -13.32 1.62
N ILE A 127 -8.00 -14.09 0.70
CA ILE A 127 -7.09 -13.64 -0.35
C ILE A 127 -7.75 -13.84 -1.70
N GLY A 128 -7.68 -12.82 -2.57
CA GLY A 128 -8.27 -12.86 -3.90
C GLY A 128 -9.79 -12.81 -3.87
N ILE A 129 -10.34 -11.86 -3.14
CA ILE A 129 -11.76 -11.66 -2.94
C ILE A 129 -12.49 -11.60 -4.30
N ASN A 130 -13.51 -12.44 -4.48
CA ASN A 130 -14.30 -12.60 -5.71
C ASN A 130 -13.53 -13.13 -6.94
N PHE A 131 -12.30 -13.61 -6.80
CA PHE A 131 -11.59 -14.31 -7.87
C PHE A 131 -11.75 -15.83 -7.76
N HIS A 132 -11.59 -16.54 -8.88
CA HIS A 132 -11.69 -18.02 -8.92
C HIS A 132 -10.62 -18.74 -8.07
N TRP A 133 -9.59 -18.03 -7.61
CA TRP A 133 -8.52 -18.53 -6.74
C TRP A 133 -8.65 -18.02 -5.30
N GLU A 134 -9.79 -17.44 -4.93
CA GLU A 134 -10.09 -17.03 -3.56
C GLU A 134 -9.85 -18.19 -2.58
N ARG A 135 -9.16 -17.87 -1.50
CA ARG A 135 -8.88 -18.82 -0.42
C ARG A 135 -8.73 -18.09 0.90
N LYS A 136 -8.83 -18.84 1.99
CA LYS A 136 -8.51 -18.39 3.33
C LYS A 136 -7.11 -18.85 3.72
N GLU A 137 -6.40 -18.00 4.43
CA GLU A 137 -5.03 -18.25 4.89
C GLU A 137 -4.79 -17.50 6.20
N ASN A 138 -4.14 -18.14 7.19
CA ASN A 138 -3.64 -17.40 8.36
C ASN A 138 -2.48 -16.54 7.92
N GLN A 139 -2.51 -15.26 8.33
CA GLN A 139 -1.49 -14.30 7.94
C GLN A 139 -0.86 -13.63 9.16
N ARG A 140 0.46 -13.42 9.09
CA ARG A 140 1.30 -12.84 10.14
C ARG A 140 1.71 -11.43 9.81
N PHE A 141 1.62 -10.56 10.79
CA PHE A 141 1.88 -9.14 10.63
C PHE A 141 2.76 -8.61 11.78
N LYS A 142 3.50 -7.56 11.49
CA LYS A 142 4.24 -6.75 12.46
C LYS A 142 3.48 -5.46 12.73
N GLY A 143 3.89 -4.73 13.78
CA GLY A 143 3.31 -3.44 14.12
C GLY A 143 2.10 -3.56 15.04
N GLY A 144 1.26 -2.53 15.05
CA GLY A 144 0.04 -2.48 15.85
C GLY A 144 -1.14 -3.17 15.16
N LEU A 145 -2.13 -3.56 15.98
CA LEU A 145 -3.39 -4.13 15.53
C LEU A 145 -4.55 -3.37 16.17
N THR A 146 -5.43 -2.84 15.32
CA THR A 146 -6.63 -2.11 15.75
C THR A 146 -7.87 -2.80 15.21
N PHE A 147 -8.89 -2.96 16.06
CA PHE A 147 -10.22 -3.41 15.65
C PHE A 147 -11.22 -2.26 15.75
N MET A 148 -12.02 -2.10 14.72
CA MET A 148 -13.10 -1.12 14.63
C MET A 148 -14.30 -1.74 13.91
N ILE A 149 -15.40 -0.97 13.79
CA ILE A 149 -16.55 -1.40 12.98
C ILE A 149 -16.58 -0.60 11.68
N GLU A 150 -16.70 -1.31 10.57
CA GLU A 150 -16.89 -0.76 9.23
C GLU A 150 -17.95 -1.60 8.49
N HIS A 151 -18.95 -0.94 7.89
CA HIS A 151 -20.04 -1.60 7.15
C HIS A 151 -20.73 -2.74 7.92
N GLY A 152 -20.91 -2.59 9.25
CA GLY A 152 -21.55 -3.58 10.09
C GLY A 152 -20.74 -4.85 10.33
N LYS A 153 -19.42 -4.80 10.20
CA LYS A 153 -18.48 -5.87 10.52
C LYS A 153 -17.31 -5.34 11.32
N VAL A 154 -16.65 -6.21 12.06
CA VAL A 154 -15.35 -5.90 12.66
C VAL A 154 -14.32 -5.85 11.54
N VAL A 155 -13.55 -4.77 11.46
CA VAL A 155 -12.38 -4.63 10.60
C VAL A 155 -11.12 -4.74 11.44
N ALA A 156 -10.17 -5.56 10.99
CA ALA A 156 -8.81 -5.63 11.52
C ALA A 156 -7.90 -4.69 10.72
N ILE A 157 -7.28 -3.72 11.40
CA ILE A 157 -6.40 -2.70 10.82
C ILE A 157 -5.00 -2.89 11.39
N ASN A 158 -4.01 -3.05 10.52
CA ASN A 158 -2.60 -3.11 10.91
C ASN A 158 -1.97 -1.71 10.85
N GLU A 159 -1.20 -1.35 11.86
CA GLU A 159 -0.44 -0.09 11.93
C GLU A 159 1.05 -0.39 11.78
N ILE A 160 1.69 0.09 10.68
CA ILE A 160 3.03 -0.34 10.30
C ILE A 160 3.85 0.82 9.69
N PRO A 161 5.17 0.92 9.92
CA PRO A 161 6.02 1.88 9.23
C PRO A 161 6.02 1.66 7.71
N THR A 162 6.13 2.75 6.95
CA THR A 162 6.11 2.73 5.47
C THR A 162 7.09 1.71 4.88
N GLU A 163 8.34 1.67 5.35
CA GLU A 163 9.34 0.75 4.78
C GLU A 163 9.02 -0.73 5.05
N ALA A 164 8.43 -1.02 6.22
CA ALA A 164 7.98 -2.37 6.54
C ALA A 164 6.74 -2.77 5.71
N TYR A 165 5.83 -1.83 5.42
CA TYR A 165 4.74 -2.04 4.48
C TYR A 165 5.28 -2.35 3.07
N ILE A 166 6.20 -1.53 2.54
CA ILE A 166 6.80 -1.72 1.20
C ILE A 166 7.57 -3.04 1.13
N PHE A 167 8.24 -3.46 2.22
CA PHE A 167 8.91 -4.76 2.30
C PHE A 167 7.93 -5.92 2.00
N SER A 168 6.74 -5.88 2.60
CA SER A 168 5.68 -6.87 2.33
C SER A 168 5.16 -6.77 0.90
N VAL A 169 4.86 -5.56 0.42
CA VAL A 169 4.30 -5.32 -0.91
C VAL A 169 5.20 -5.88 -2.02
N ILE A 170 6.49 -5.55 -2.03
CA ILE A 170 7.40 -6.02 -3.10
C ILE A 170 7.64 -7.54 -3.07
N SER A 171 7.37 -8.18 -1.93
CA SER A 171 7.42 -9.64 -1.79
C SER A 171 6.12 -10.32 -2.23
N SER A 172 4.98 -9.60 -2.18
CA SER A 172 3.63 -10.13 -2.43
C SER A 172 3.15 -9.83 -3.84
N GLU A 173 3.41 -8.64 -4.36
CA GLU A 173 3.03 -8.22 -5.72
C GLU A 173 3.90 -8.89 -6.79
N MET A 174 5.22 -8.91 -6.56
CA MET A 174 6.19 -9.56 -7.43
C MET A 174 6.76 -10.80 -6.73
N SER A 175 7.56 -11.58 -7.43
CA SER A 175 8.28 -12.68 -6.79
C SER A 175 9.40 -12.12 -5.91
N ALA A 176 9.47 -12.58 -4.65
CA ALA A 176 10.58 -12.27 -3.76
C ALA A 176 11.96 -12.75 -4.30
N THR A 177 11.96 -13.65 -5.30
CA THR A 177 13.16 -14.14 -6.01
C THR A 177 13.50 -13.35 -7.28
N ALA A 178 12.79 -12.24 -7.55
CA ALA A 178 13.08 -11.36 -8.67
C ALA A 178 14.49 -10.74 -8.54
N SER A 179 14.98 -10.17 -9.64
CA SER A 179 16.29 -9.51 -9.63
C SER A 179 16.30 -8.33 -8.66
N LEU A 180 17.46 -8.06 -8.05
CA LEU A 180 17.61 -6.96 -7.11
C LEU A 180 17.18 -5.62 -7.72
N GLU A 181 17.53 -5.36 -8.99
CA GLU A 181 17.19 -4.09 -9.64
C GLU A 181 15.69 -3.95 -9.91
N LEU A 182 14.98 -5.03 -10.25
CA LEU A 182 13.52 -5.02 -10.36
C LEU A 182 12.87 -4.72 -9.00
N LEU A 183 13.35 -5.36 -7.93
CA LEU A 183 12.82 -5.12 -6.57
C LEU A 183 13.08 -3.68 -6.10
N LYS A 184 14.25 -3.10 -6.42
CA LYS A 184 14.55 -1.68 -6.14
C LYS A 184 13.58 -0.75 -6.88
N ALA A 185 13.39 -0.96 -8.18
CA ALA A 185 12.44 -0.16 -8.97
C ALA A 185 11.03 -0.28 -8.40
N HIS A 186 10.59 -1.50 -8.10
CA HIS A 186 9.28 -1.76 -7.52
C HIS A 186 9.10 -1.09 -6.15
N ALA A 187 10.11 -1.12 -5.28
CA ALA A 187 10.06 -0.43 -3.99
C ALA A 187 9.86 1.08 -4.14
N VAL A 188 10.53 1.72 -5.11
CA VAL A 188 10.41 3.17 -5.37
C VAL A 188 9.03 3.52 -5.91
N ILE A 189 8.52 2.80 -6.90
CA ILE A 189 7.20 3.08 -7.47
C ILE A 189 6.07 2.79 -6.48
N SER A 190 6.14 1.67 -5.74
CA SER A 190 5.13 1.31 -4.73
C SER A 190 5.07 2.33 -3.60
N ARG A 191 6.24 2.82 -3.14
CA ARG A 191 6.31 3.87 -2.13
C ARG A 191 5.74 5.20 -2.64
N SER A 192 6.03 5.57 -3.88
CA SER A 192 5.51 6.79 -4.49
C SER A 192 3.99 6.75 -4.62
N TRP A 193 3.45 5.64 -5.12
CA TRP A 193 2.02 5.41 -5.23
C TRP A 193 1.30 5.47 -3.86
N LEU A 194 1.90 4.87 -2.83
CA LEU A 194 1.36 4.87 -1.47
C LEU A 194 1.34 6.27 -0.86
N LEU A 195 2.46 6.97 -0.94
CA LEU A 195 2.66 8.23 -0.20
C LEU A 195 2.00 9.44 -0.87
N LYS A 196 1.78 9.41 -2.19
CA LYS A 196 1.17 10.55 -2.88
C LYS A 196 -0.17 10.98 -2.24
N PRO A 197 -1.20 10.15 -2.10
CA PRO A 197 -2.47 10.56 -1.50
C PRO A 197 -2.36 10.86 -0.01
N ILE A 198 -1.46 10.18 0.71
CA ILE A 198 -1.30 10.37 2.16
C ILE A 198 -0.70 11.74 2.48
N ILE A 199 0.30 12.16 1.69
CA ILE A 199 1.03 13.41 1.93
C ILE A 199 0.27 14.61 1.36
N HIS A 200 -0.32 14.47 0.17
CA HIS A 200 -1.01 15.58 -0.49
C HIS A 200 -2.48 15.70 -0.08
N ASN A 201 -2.99 14.81 0.77
CA ASN A 201 -4.40 14.79 1.21
C ASN A 201 -5.40 14.85 0.04
N GLU A 202 -5.07 14.16 -1.05
CA GLU A 202 -5.85 14.16 -2.28
C GLU A 202 -7.07 13.23 -2.14
N HIS A 203 -8.19 13.79 -1.72
CA HIS A 203 -9.51 13.21 -1.94
C HIS A 203 -10.14 13.93 -3.13
N ASN A 204 -10.08 13.33 -4.31
CA ASN A 204 -10.74 13.86 -5.51
C ASN A 204 -12.26 13.59 -5.44
N ALA A 205 -12.96 14.33 -4.60
CA ALA A 205 -14.42 14.25 -4.47
C ALA A 205 -15.19 14.68 -5.74
N ASN A 206 -14.52 15.10 -6.81
CA ASN A 206 -15.12 15.63 -8.04
C ASN A 206 -14.55 14.99 -9.34
N ALA A 207 -14.00 13.79 -9.29
CA ALA A 207 -13.52 13.13 -10.49
C ALA A 207 -14.69 12.81 -11.46
N VAL A 208 -14.50 13.10 -12.75
CA VAL A 208 -15.41 12.61 -13.79
C VAL A 208 -15.14 11.13 -13.97
N LEU A 209 -16.11 10.29 -13.60
CA LEU A 209 -15.94 8.83 -13.58
C LEU A 209 -16.50 8.14 -14.82
N GLU A 210 -17.20 8.84 -15.69
CA GLU A 210 -17.78 8.29 -16.89
C GLU A 210 -17.76 9.30 -18.04
N HIS A 211 -17.23 8.89 -19.18
CA HIS A 211 -17.39 9.55 -20.46
C HIS A 211 -18.20 8.65 -21.40
N ARG A 212 -19.31 9.16 -21.93
CA ARG A 212 -20.21 8.39 -22.77
C ARG A 212 -20.57 9.16 -24.03
N THR A 213 -20.36 8.53 -25.16
CA THR A 213 -20.88 8.93 -26.46
C THR A 213 -21.80 7.85 -27.04
N ASP A 214 -22.32 8.02 -28.25
CA ASP A 214 -23.13 6.99 -28.91
C ASP A 214 -22.30 5.73 -29.24
N ASP A 215 -21.00 5.88 -29.46
CA ASP A 215 -20.10 4.84 -29.95
C ASP A 215 -19.04 4.41 -28.88
N GLU A 216 -18.92 5.14 -27.76
CA GLU A 216 -17.89 4.92 -26.77
C GLU A 216 -18.40 5.07 -25.34
N LEU A 217 -17.97 4.18 -24.48
CA LEU A 217 -18.16 4.25 -23.03
C LEU A 217 -16.82 4.06 -22.33
N ILE A 218 -16.27 5.14 -21.77
CA ILE A 218 -15.12 5.08 -20.88
C ILE A 218 -15.64 5.22 -19.45
N LYS A 219 -15.27 4.28 -18.59
CA LYS A 219 -15.63 4.31 -17.17
C LYS A 219 -14.38 4.15 -16.33
N TRP A 220 -14.13 5.15 -15.51
CA TRP A 220 -13.06 5.12 -14.51
C TRP A 220 -13.64 4.70 -13.16
N TYR A 221 -12.86 3.95 -12.42
CA TYR A 221 -13.21 3.54 -11.06
C TYR A 221 -12.36 4.34 -10.10
N GLU A 222 -13.03 5.09 -9.21
CA GLU A 222 -12.30 5.77 -8.13
C GLU A 222 -11.47 4.76 -7.36
N ARG A 223 -10.32 5.21 -6.90
CA ARG A 223 -9.64 4.60 -5.78
C ARG A 223 -10.54 4.87 -4.58
N ASP A 224 -11.36 3.89 -4.20
CA ASP A 224 -12.26 4.03 -3.07
C ASP A 224 -11.45 4.52 -1.87
N SER A 225 -11.79 5.71 -1.40
CA SER A 225 -11.15 6.28 -0.23
C SER A 225 -11.63 5.48 0.98
N HIS A 226 -10.74 4.67 1.53
CA HIS A 226 -11.01 4.03 2.81
C HIS A 226 -11.14 5.09 3.89
N GLU A 227 -12.21 5.04 4.69
CA GLU A 227 -12.46 6.05 5.72
C GLU A 227 -11.66 5.79 7.00
N LEU A 228 -11.43 4.51 7.36
CA LEU A 228 -10.80 4.11 8.62
C LEU A 228 -9.30 3.82 8.52
N TYR A 229 -8.76 3.63 7.31
CA TYR A 229 -7.36 3.26 7.08
C TYR A 229 -6.85 3.85 5.75
N ASN A 230 -5.54 3.87 5.56
CA ASN A 230 -4.94 4.48 4.37
C ASN A 230 -5.11 3.62 3.12
N VAL A 231 -4.94 2.30 3.24
CA VAL A 231 -4.99 1.31 2.16
C VAL A 231 -5.58 -0.01 2.66
N CYS A 232 -6.14 -0.82 1.78
CA CYS A 232 -6.47 -2.21 2.10
C CYS A 232 -5.33 -3.16 1.72
N ALA A 233 -5.41 -4.40 2.21
CA ALA A 233 -4.42 -5.45 1.95
C ALA A 233 -4.62 -6.17 0.61
N ASP A 234 -5.74 -5.94 -0.09
CA ASP A 234 -6.14 -6.63 -1.31
C ASP A 234 -5.67 -5.92 -2.59
N ASP A 235 -5.86 -6.59 -3.73
CA ASP A 235 -5.47 -6.14 -5.08
C ASP A 235 -6.08 -4.78 -5.50
N HIS A 236 -7.12 -4.31 -4.81
CA HIS A 236 -7.67 -2.95 -4.98
C HIS A 236 -6.64 -1.85 -4.70
N CYS A 237 -5.82 -2.01 -3.66
CA CYS A 237 -4.71 -1.11 -3.35
C CYS A 237 -3.38 -1.73 -3.83
N GLN A 238 -2.63 -2.26 -2.91
CA GLN A 238 -1.40 -3.01 -3.17
C GLN A 238 -1.46 -4.29 -2.34
N ARG A 239 -1.15 -5.42 -2.94
CA ARG A 239 -1.17 -6.69 -2.22
C ARG A 239 -0.22 -6.67 -1.03
N TYR A 240 -0.79 -6.68 0.15
CA TYR A 240 -0.09 -6.67 1.42
C TYR A 240 -0.41 -7.93 2.20
N GLN A 241 0.58 -8.74 2.52
CA GLN A 241 0.42 -10.03 3.22
C GLN A 241 1.33 -10.13 4.45
N GLY A 242 1.65 -9.00 5.04
CA GLY A 242 2.49 -8.92 6.23
C GLY A 242 3.84 -9.62 6.04
N ILE A 243 4.21 -10.43 7.02
CA ILE A 243 5.45 -11.21 6.99
C ILE A 243 5.26 -12.65 6.52
N THR A 244 4.05 -13.01 6.08
CA THR A 244 3.68 -14.38 5.67
C THR A 244 4.43 -14.84 4.43
N ARG A 245 4.81 -13.92 3.53
CA ARG A 245 5.51 -14.27 2.29
C ARG A 245 7.02 -14.41 2.49
N ALA A 246 7.61 -15.28 1.65
CA ALA A 246 9.04 -15.53 1.67
C ALA A 246 9.86 -14.24 1.56
N ARG A 247 10.75 -14.03 2.50
CA ARG A 247 11.66 -12.91 2.58
C ARG A 247 13.01 -13.37 2.06
N THR A 248 13.51 -12.72 1.02
CA THR A 248 14.83 -13.01 0.47
C THR A 248 15.79 -11.87 0.79
N GLU A 249 17.07 -12.17 0.73
CA GLU A 249 18.13 -11.16 0.89
C GLU A 249 17.97 -10.02 -0.15
N ASN A 250 17.55 -10.33 -1.38
CA ASN A 250 17.30 -9.31 -2.41
C ASN A 250 16.21 -8.31 -2.01
N VAL A 251 15.14 -8.77 -1.34
CA VAL A 251 14.08 -7.88 -0.85
C VAL A 251 14.63 -6.93 0.21
N ARG A 252 15.38 -7.45 1.19
CA ARG A 252 16.03 -6.65 2.23
C ARG A 252 16.97 -5.60 1.63
N LEU A 253 17.86 -6.02 0.74
CA LEU A 253 18.82 -5.13 0.05
C LEU A 253 18.10 -4.07 -0.81
N ALA A 254 16.98 -4.41 -1.46
CA ALA A 254 16.20 -3.46 -2.24
C ALA A 254 15.63 -2.34 -1.38
N ILE A 255 15.01 -2.69 -0.24
CA ILE A 255 14.47 -1.72 0.71
C ILE A 255 15.57 -0.83 1.28
N GLU A 256 16.67 -1.42 1.78
CA GLU A 256 17.78 -0.66 2.34
C GLU A 256 18.39 0.33 1.34
N ALA A 257 18.60 -0.12 0.09
CA ALA A 257 19.19 0.69 -0.96
C ALA A 257 18.26 1.82 -1.46
N THR A 258 16.93 1.68 -1.30
CA THR A 258 15.95 2.63 -1.80
C THR A 258 15.14 3.31 -0.69
N ARG A 259 15.55 3.17 0.58
CA ARG A 259 14.86 3.74 1.72
C ARG A 259 14.55 5.22 1.52
N GLY A 260 13.28 5.60 1.63
CA GLY A 260 12.80 6.98 1.46
C GLY A 260 12.87 7.52 0.04
N LEU A 261 13.26 6.73 -0.97
CA LEU A 261 13.26 7.17 -2.37
C LEU A 261 11.84 7.14 -2.94
N VAL A 262 11.44 8.24 -3.56
CA VAL A 262 10.17 8.39 -4.29
C VAL A 262 10.40 9.04 -5.65
N LEU A 263 9.49 8.82 -6.58
CA LEU A 263 9.46 9.53 -7.87
C LEU A 263 8.82 10.90 -7.67
N MET A 264 9.45 11.92 -8.24
CA MET A 264 8.97 13.31 -8.17
C MET A 264 8.78 13.90 -9.57
N SER A 265 7.73 14.69 -9.73
CA SER A 265 7.50 15.52 -10.92
C SER A 265 6.97 16.88 -10.48
N HIS A 266 7.60 17.96 -10.95
CA HIS A 266 7.23 19.34 -10.62
C HIS A 266 7.14 19.65 -9.11
N GLY A 267 7.95 19.00 -8.28
CA GLY A 267 7.98 19.18 -6.83
C GLY A 267 6.94 18.38 -6.06
N GLU A 268 6.16 17.52 -6.73
CA GLU A 268 5.17 16.62 -6.13
C GLU A 268 5.56 15.15 -6.30
N ILE A 269 5.13 14.29 -5.37
CA ILE A 269 5.28 12.84 -5.51
C ILE A 269 4.38 12.37 -6.66
N CYS A 270 4.94 11.53 -7.55
CA CYS A 270 4.19 10.97 -8.67
C CYS A 270 3.13 9.95 -8.22
N ASP A 271 1.97 9.97 -8.87
CA ASP A 271 1.03 8.83 -8.83
C ASP A 271 1.61 7.71 -9.70
N ALA A 272 2.49 6.90 -9.09
CA ALA A 272 3.32 5.94 -9.80
C ALA A 272 2.56 4.63 -10.05
N ARG A 273 1.55 4.65 -10.92
CA ARG A 273 0.78 3.47 -11.34
C ARG A 273 1.66 2.50 -12.09
N PHE A 274 1.41 1.21 -11.91
CA PHE A 274 2.16 0.15 -12.55
C PHE A 274 1.27 -1.04 -12.91
N SER A 275 1.75 -1.89 -13.82
CA SER A 275 1.14 -3.17 -14.17
C SER A 275 2.20 -4.28 -14.15
N LYS A 276 1.78 -5.53 -13.99
CA LYS A 276 2.70 -6.69 -14.05
C LYS A 276 3.26 -6.91 -15.45
N SER A 277 2.51 -6.55 -16.49
CA SER A 277 2.90 -6.69 -17.89
C SER A 277 2.18 -5.66 -18.72
N CYS A 278 2.92 -4.97 -19.58
CA CYS A 278 2.39 -4.01 -20.54
C CYS A 278 2.18 -4.60 -21.95
N GLY A 279 2.55 -5.88 -22.16
CA GLY A 279 2.50 -6.50 -23.50
C GLY A 279 3.46 -5.88 -24.52
N GLY A 280 4.47 -5.12 -24.08
CA GLY A 280 5.46 -4.45 -24.93
C GLY A 280 5.21 -2.95 -25.17
N VAL A 281 4.03 -2.44 -24.84
CA VAL A 281 3.70 -1.00 -24.90
C VAL A 281 2.82 -0.66 -23.72
N SER A 282 3.25 0.31 -22.87
CA SER A 282 2.44 0.75 -21.75
C SER A 282 1.24 1.57 -22.19
N GLU A 283 0.18 1.58 -21.40
CA GLU A 283 -0.98 2.43 -21.62
C GLU A 283 -0.79 3.80 -20.95
N VAL A 284 -1.54 4.80 -21.39
CA VAL A 284 -1.58 6.13 -20.79
C VAL A 284 -2.51 6.14 -19.57
N PHE A 285 -2.27 7.07 -18.63
CA PHE A 285 -3.04 7.14 -17.38
C PHE A 285 -4.53 7.38 -17.62
N GLU A 286 -4.86 8.28 -18.53
CA GLU A 286 -6.23 8.69 -18.86
C GLU A 286 -7.10 7.56 -19.43
N SER A 287 -6.50 6.55 -20.06
CA SER A 287 -7.25 5.37 -20.51
C SER A 287 -7.66 4.44 -19.36
N CYS A 288 -6.94 4.47 -18.25
CA CYS A 288 -7.07 3.45 -17.19
C CYS A 288 -7.71 3.98 -15.90
N TRP A 289 -7.42 5.25 -15.51
CA TRP A 289 -7.62 5.68 -14.14
C TRP A 289 -8.49 6.92 -13.96
N ALA A 290 -8.27 7.98 -14.74
CA ALA A 290 -9.06 9.21 -14.70
C ALA A 290 -8.77 10.06 -15.94
N ASP A 291 -9.68 10.97 -16.30
CA ASP A 291 -9.49 11.93 -17.40
C ASP A 291 -8.49 13.04 -17.01
N VAL A 292 -7.26 12.63 -16.74
CA VAL A 292 -6.14 13.51 -16.34
C VAL A 292 -4.87 13.04 -17.05
N HIS A 293 -4.19 13.98 -17.71
CA HIS A 293 -2.92 13.69 -18.38
C HIS A 293 -1.73 13.91 -17.42
N TYR A 294 -0.94 12.86 -17.22
CA TYR A 294 0.33 12.92 -16.49
C TYR A 294 1.50 12.71 -17.46
N PRO A 295 2.37 13.73 -17.70
CA PRO A 295 3.51 13.60 -18.64
C PRO A 295 4.53 12.51 -18.26
N TYR A 296 4.53 12.06 -17.02
CA TYR A 296 5.39 10.95 -16.54
C TYR A 296 4.73 9.56 -16.66
N LEU A 297 3.47 9.49 -17.09
CA LEU A 297 2.71 8.24 -17.34
C LEU A 297 2.27 8.15 -18.80
N GLU A 298 3.13 8.63 -19.71
CA GLU A 298 2.92 8.49 -21.16
C GLU A 298 3.19 7.05 -21.61
N ARG A 299 2.71 6.77 -22.82
CA ARG A 299 2.95 5.49 -23.49
C ARG A 299 4.43 5.28 -23.75
N VAL A 300 4.96 4.16 -23.25
CA VAL A 300 6.34 3.74 -23.44
C VAL A 300 6.37 2.42 -24.19
N VAL A 301 7.23 2.34 -25.21
CA VAL A 301 7.52 1.11 -25.95
C VAL A 301 8.59 0.34 -25.16
N ASP A 302 8.20 -0.79 -24.58
CA ASP A 302 9.07 -1.67 -23.74
C ASP A 302 9.39 -2.96 -24.48
N VAL A 303 10.24 -2.87 -25.51
CA VAL A 303 10.71 -4.00 -26.34
C VAL A 303 12.20 -3.88 -26.60
N LYS A 304 12.86 -5.01 -26.86
CA LYS A 304 14.32 -5.03 -27.13
C LYS A 304 14.72 -4.23 -28.37
N THR A 305 13.87 -4.22 -29.40
CA THR A 305 14.09 -3.50 -30.65
C THR A 305 12.84 -2.72 -31.02
N PRO A 306 12.89 -1.38 -31.04
CA PRO A 306 11.74 -0.55 -31.43
C PRO A 306 11.11 -0.92 -32.78
N GLU A 307 11.92 -1.45 -33.71
CA GLU A 307 11.48 -1.94 -35.02
C GLU A 307 10.49 -3.10 -34.91
N SER A 308 10.52 -3.89 -33.85
CA SER A 308 9.59 -4.99 -33.64
C SER A 308 8.14 -4.50 -33.40
N VAL A 309 7.95 -3.31 -32.86
CA VAL A 309 6.62 -2.71 -32.69
C VAL A 309 6.09 -2.17 -34.01
N ALA A 310 6.96 -1.57 -34.84
CA ALA A 310 6.56 -1.06 -36.16
C ALA A 310 6.14 -2.18 -37.12
N SER A 311 6.61 -3.41 -36.87
CA SER A 311 6.23 -4.61 -37.64
C SER A 311 5.16 -5.46 -36.96
N ALA A 312 4.69 -5.06 -35.77
CA ALA A 312 3.69 -5.80 -35.04
C ALA A 312 2.34 -5.77 -35.76
N PRO A 313 1.60 -6.88 -35.79
CA PRO A 313 0.26 -6.90 -36.36
C PRO A 313 -0.67 -5.94 -35.62
N ASP A 314 -1.58 -5.33 -36.37
CA ASP A 314 -2.62 -4.47 -35.81
C ASP A 314 -3.59 -5.28 -34.93
N LEU A 315 -3.59 -5.05 -33.62
CA LEU A 315 -4.44 -5.75 -32.65
C LEU A 315 -5.91 -5.30 -32.66
N THR A 316 -6.27 -4.26 -33.43
CA THR A 316 -7.68 -3.93 -33.67
C THR A 316 -8.34 -4.95 -34.62
N VAL A 317 -7.53 -5.78 -35.29
CA VAL A 317 -7.97 -6.86 -36.18
C VAL A 317 -7.84 -8.20 -35.43
N GLU A 318 -8.96 -8.79 -35.03
CA GLU A 318 -9.02 -10.06 -34.26
C GLU A 318 -8.15 -11.17 -34.85
N ALA A 319 -8.12 -11.30 -36.21
CA ALA A 319 -7.31 -12.31 -36.89
C ALA A 319 -5.79 -12.18 -36.65
N ASN A 320 -5.33 -11.07 -36.11
CA ASN A 320 -3.94 -10.83 -35.81
C ASN A 320 -3.55 -11.24 -34.38
N ALA A 321 -4.52 -11.57 -33.53
CA ALA A 321 -4.27 -11.86 -32.11
C ALA A 321 -3.29 -13.04 -31.90
N GLU A 322 -3.39 -14.10 -32.72
CA GLU A 322 -2.50 -15.27 -32.66
C GLU A 322 -1.01 -14.93 -32.89
N ALA A 323 -0.73 -13.85 -33.64
CA ALA A 323 0.66 -13.44 -33.92
C ALA A 323 1.37 -12.80 -32.70
N TRP A 324 0.60 -12.47 -31.64
CA TRP A 324 1.10 -11.88 -30.40
C TRP A 324 1.26 -12.89 -29.25
N ILE A 325 0.62 -14.03 -29.35
CA ILE A 325 0.66 -15.13 -28.36
C ILE A 325 1.80 -16.08 -28.71
#